data_7d90b7f7e970d8d388f27d1d6e5ed22e
#
_entry.id   7d90b7f7e970d8d388f27d1d6e5ed22e
#
_cell.length_a   1.000
_cell.length_b   1.000
_cell.length_c   1.000
_cell.angle_alpha   90.00
_cell.angle_beta   90.00
_cell.angle_gamma   90.00
#
_symmetry.space_group_name_H-M   'P 1'
#
loop_
_entity.id
_entity.type
_entity.pdbx_description
1 polymer ?
#
loop_
_entity_poly.entity_id
_entity_poly.type
_entity_poly.pdbx_seq_one_letter_code
_entity_poly.pdbx_strand_id
1 'polypeptide(L)'
;MSARPLAGVRVLDFGLLTAGANTSAMLADLGADVIKIESGAYLDPFRVVGKPDNEDGWWNRSPQFRFTNRNKRGLALNLKDPEGQRIIRDLAKHCDVVVENFRRGVLDRAGLGYK
;
A
#
# COMPACT_ATOMS: atom_id res chain seq x y z
N MET A 1 -4.19 -0.66 -29.53
CA MET A 1 -4.31 -0.75 -28.08
C MET A 1 -4.48 0.66 -27.52
N SER A 2 -5.54 0.90 -26.80
CA SER A 2 -5.71 2.18 -26.10
C SER A 2 -4.69 2.26 -24.96
N ALA A 3 -4.07 3.44 -24.80
CA ALA A 3 -3.23 3.72 -23.64
C ALA A 3 -4.10 3.64 -22.36
N ARG A 4 -3.56 3.10 -21.30
CA ARG A 4 -4.24 3.12 -20.01
C ARG A 4 -4.29 4.55 -19.49
N PRO A 5 -5.43 5.02 -18.96
CA PRO A 5 -5.63 6.42 -18.59
C PRO A 5 -4.57 6.98 -17.63
N LEU A 6 -4.07 6.15 -16.72
CA LEU A 6 -3.07 6.54 -15.71
C LEU A 6 -1.66 5.97 -15.99
N ALA A 7 -1.37 5.62 -17.25
CA ALA A 7 -0.03 5.21 -17.62
C ALA A 7 0.99 6.31 -17.29
N GLY A 8 2.06 5.96 -16.59
CA GLY A 8 3.10 6.91 -16.15
C GLY A 8 2.84 7.57 -14.78
N VAL A 9 1.65 7.43 -14.21
CA VAL A 9 1.35 7.90 -12.85
C VAL A 9 1.85 6.87 -11.84
N ARG A 10 2.61 7.32 -10.84
CA ARG A 10 3.07 6.47 -9.74
C ARG A 10 2.40 6.84 -8.42
N VAL A 11 1.92 5.84 -7.71
CA VAL A 11 1.18 5.97 -6.46
C VAL A 11 1.94 5.29 -5.32
N LEU A 12 2.20 6.03 -4.25
CA LEU A 12 2.68 5.50 -2.99
C LEU A 12 1.47 5.18 -2.11
N ASP A 13 1.28 3.90 -1.81
CA ASP A 13 0.04 3.40 -1.23
C ASP A 13 0.27 2.88 0.20
N PHE A 14 -0.24 3.61 1.18
CA PHE A 14 -0.38 3.18 2.58
C PHE A 14 -1.79 2.72 2.90
N GLY A 15 -2.66 2.64 1.90
CA GLY A 15 -4.07 2.30 2.07
C GLY A 15 -4.28 0.92 2.66
N LEU A 16 -5.22 0.83 3.59
CA LEU A 16 -5.58 -0.41 4.28
C LEU A 16 -7.06 -0.73 4.10
N LEU A 17 -7.40 -1.99 4.29
CA LEU A 17 -8.78 -2.48 4.30
C LEU A 17 -9.55 -2.08 3.04
N THR A 18 -10.73 -1.47 3.21
CA THR A 18 -11.64 -1.16 2.10
C THR A 18 -11.32 0.17 1.44
N ALA A 19 -11.40 1.28 2.17
CA ALA A 19 -11.35 2.60 1.55
C ALA A 19 -10.01 2.90 0.88
N GLY A 20 -8.91 2.86 1.63
CA GLY A 20 -7.59 3.17 1.09
C GLY A 20 -7.12 2.14 0.06
N ALA A 21 -7.21 0.84 0.39
CA ALA A 21 -6.74 -0.21 -0.49
C ALA A 21 -7.54 -0.30 -1.80
N ASN A 22 -8.87 -0.14 -1.76
CA ASN A 22 -9.68 -0.12 -2.99
C ASN A 22 -9.39 1.09 -3.87
N THR A 23 -9.22 2.27 -3.27
CA THR A 23 -8.88 3.48 -4.03
C THR A 23 -7.62 3.26 -4.87
N SER A 24 -6.55 2.79 -4.25
CA SER A 24 -5.31 2.54 -4.97
C SER A 24 -5.39 1.35 -5.94
N ALA A 25 -6.21 0.31 -5.64
CA ALA A 25 -6.48 -0.77 -6.59
C ALA A 25 -7.17 -0.26 -7.86
N MET A 26 -8.14 0.65 -7.74
CA MET A 26 -8.80 1.27 -8.90
C MET A 26 -7.81 2.10 -9.73
N LEU A 27 -6.91 2.84 -9.09
CA LEU A 27 -5.85 3.54 -9.80
C LEU A 27 -4.92 2.57 -10.56
N ALA A 28 -4.59 1.44 -9.93
CA ALA A 28 -3.81 0.37 -10.57
C ALA A 28 -4.53 -0.24 -11.78
N ASP A 29 -5.84 -0.49 -11.68
CA ASP A 29 -6.65 -0.98 -12.79
C ASP A 29 -6.64 -0.02 -13.99
N LEU A 30 -6.57 1.28 -13.72
CA LEU A 30 -6.47 2.32 -14.75
C LEU A 30 -5.06 2.52 -15.30
N GLY A 31 -4.08 1.77 -14.80
CA GLY A 31 -2.73 1.73 -15.34
C GLY A 31 -1.66 2.45 -14.52
N ALA A 32 -1.99 2.98 -13.34
CA ALA A 32 -1.00 3.55 -12.44
C ALA A 32 -0.03 2.47 -11.90
N ASP A 33 1.21 2.87 -11.69
CA ASP A 33 2.23 2.07 -10.99
C ASP A 33 2.04 2.26 -9.49
N VAL A 34 1.31 1.34 -8.84
CA VAL A 34 0.99 1.43 -7.41
C VAL A 34 1.96 0.61 -6.59
N ILE A 35 2.64 1.25 -5.65
CA ILE A 35 3.57 0.63 -4.71
C ILE A 35 2.94 0.64 -3.31
N LYS A 36 2.47 -0.53 -2.88
CA LYS A 36 1.90 -0.70 -1.54
C LYS A 36 3.00 -0.90 -0.51
N ILE A 37 2.97 -0.06 0.51
CA ILE A 37 3.87 -0.16 1.66
C ILE A 37 3.20 -1.00 2.75
N GLU A 38 3.88 -2.04 3.19
CA GLU A 38 3.46 -2.87 4.32
C GLU A 38 4.66 -3.17 5.22
N SER A 39 4.39 -3.51 6.47
CA SER A 39 5.40 -3.98 7.41
C SER A 39 5.06 -5.39 7.87
N GLY A 40 6.05 -6.24 8.05
CA GLY A 40 5.88 -7.55 8.68
C GLY A 40 5.39 -7.46 10.14
N ALA A 41 5.61 -6.30 10.79
CA ALA A 41 5.12 -6.02 12.14
C ALA A 41 3.66 -5.56 12.17
N TYR A 42 3.14 -5.04 11.07
CA TYR A 42 1.76 -4.60 10.93
C TYR A 42 1.26 -4.88 9.51
N LEU A 43 0.61 -6.01 9.36
CA LEU A 43 0.02 -6.44 8.09
C LEU A 43 -1.30 -5.72 7.83
N ASP A 44 -1.67 -5.58 6.56
CA ASP A 44 -3.02 -5.19 6.20
C ASP A 44 -3.99 -6.17 6.87
N PRO A 45 -4.98 -5.67 7.66
CA PRO A 45 -5.92 -6.55 8.37
C PRO A 45 -6.67 -7.51 7.45
N PHE A 46 -6.85 -7.20 6.18
CA PHE A 46 -7.45 -8.12 5.22
C PHE A 46 -6.60 -9.37 4.93
N ARG A 47 -5.33 -9.39 5.30
CA ARG A 47 -4.54 -10.62 5.23
C ARG A 47 -4.97 -11.66 6.24
N VAL A 48 -5.48 -11.23 7.40
CA VAL A 48 -5.90 -12.12 8.49
C VAL A 48 -7.38 -12.45 8.50
N VAL A 49 -8.21 -11.69 7.78
CA VAL A 49 -9.63 -12.01 7.62
C VAL A 49 -9.79 -13.29 6.82
N GLY A 50 -10.49 -14.26 7.40
CA GLY A 50 -10.66 -15.57 6.79
C GLY A 50 -9.38 -16.37 6.70
N LYS A 51 -8.45 -16.15 7.65
CA LYS A 51 -7.20 -16.92 7.76
C LYS A 51 -7.50 -18.41 7.64
N PRO A 52 -7.10 -19.04 6.51
CA PRO A 52 -7.54 -20.41 6.27
C PRO A 52 -6.83 -21.40 7.19
N ASP A 53 -5.54 -21.30 7.38
CA ASP A 53 -4.75 -22.28 8.15
C ASP A 53 -3.40 -21.67 8.56
N ASN A 54 -2.63 -22.40 9.35
CA ASN A 54 -1.27 -22.02 9.73
C ASN A 54 -0.22 -22.48 8.70
N GLU A 55 -0.60 -22.75 7.46
CA GLU A 55 0.31 -23.14 6.40
C GLU A 55 1.18 -21.97 5.93
N ASP A 56 2.38 -22.28 5.46
CA ASP A 56 3.27 -21.29 4.87
C ASP A 56 2.57 -20.49 3.76
N GLY A 57 2.76 -19.18 3.77
CA GLY A 57 2.16 -18.27 2.79
C GLY A 57 0.69 -17.94 3.03
N TRP A 58 0.13 -18.28 4.21
CA TRP A 58 -1.26 -17.98 4.57
C TRP A 58 -1.62 -16.51 4.35
N TRP A 59 -0.68 -15.59 4.58
CA TRP A 59 -0.86 -14.15 4.43
C TRP A 59 -1.17 -13.69 2.99
N ASN A 60 -0.91 -14.53 2.00
CA ASN A 60 -1.21 -14.26 0.59
C ASN A 60 -2.51 -14.92 0.11
N ARG A 61 -3.22 -15.65 0.98
CA ARG A 61 -4.38 -16.46 0.58
C ARG A 61 -5.72 -15.78 0.81
N SER A 62 -5.77 -14.68 1.57
CA SER A 62 -7.02 -13.96 1.82
C SER A 62 -7.65 -13.43 0.54
N PRO A 63 -8.89 -13.83 0.21
CA PRO A 63 -9.60 -13.29 -0.95
C PRO A 63 -9.80 -11.77 -0.87
N GLN A 64 -10.09 -11.25 0.32
CA GLN A 64 -10.28 -9.82 0.54
C GLN A 64 -9.00 -9.04 0.25
N PHE A 65 -7.86 -9.51 0.75
CA PHE A 65 -6.57 -8.88 0.46
C PHE A 65 -6.26 -8.90 -1.04
N ARG A 66 -6.46 -10.04 -1.69
CA ARG A 66 -6.21 -10.17 -3.13
C ARG A 66 -7.10 -9.28 -3.97
N PHE A 67 -8.36 -9.13 -3.58
CA PHE A 67 -9.31 -8.26 -4.27
C PHE A 67 -8.93 -6.77 -4.12
N THR A 68 -8.61 -6.33 -2.92
CA THR A 68 -8.33 -4.91 -2.65
C THR A 68 -6.89 -4.48 -3.01
N ASN A 69 -6.02 -5.43 -3.34
CA ASN A 69 -4.61 -5.14 -3.64
C ASN A 69 -4.15 -5.70 -4.99
N ARG A 70 -5.10 -5.96 -5.89
CA ARG A 70 -4.78 -6.39 -7.26
C ARG A 70 -3.97 -5.35 -8.02
N ASN A 71 -3.11 -5.83 -8.91
CA ASN A 71 -2.27 -5.01 -9.79
C ASN A 71 -1.27 -4.08 -9.08
N LYS A 72 -1.05 -4.24 -7.77
CA LYS A 72 -0.07 -3.48 -7.01
C LYS A 72 1.25 -4.22 -6.90
N ARG A 73 2.33 -3.47 -6.77
CA ARG A 73 3.61 -3.98 -6.29
C ARG A 73 3.70 -3.79 -4.78
N GLY A 74 4.32 -4.74 -4.07
CA GLY A 74 4.52 -4.66 -2.63
C GLY A 74 5.93 -4.24 -2.28
N LEU A 75 6.08 -3.41 -1.25
CA LEU A 75 7.35 -3.06 -0.64
C LEU A 75 7.22 -3.18 0.88
N ALA A 76 8.00 -4.07 1.48
CA ALA A 76 7.98 -4.27 2.93
C ALA A 76 8.98 -3.32 3.61
N LEU A 77 8.46 -2.39 4.38
CA LEU A 77 9.26 -1.42 5.16
C LEU A 77 8.62 -1.17 6.51
N ASN A 78 9.45 -1.04 7.55
CA ASN A 78 8.98 -0.66 8.88
C ASN A 78 8.90 0.86 9.01
N LEU A 79 7.71 1.41 9.15
CA LEU A 79 7.48 2.86 9.32
C LEU A 79 8.01 3.42 10.65
N LYS A 80 8.33 2.55 11.61
CA LYS A 80 8.94 2.97 12.90
C LYS A 80 10.46 3.01 12.84
N ASP A 81 11.05 2.44 11.81
CA ASP A 81 12.49 2.42 11.61
C ASP A 81 12.93 3.69 10.85
N PRO A 82 13.91 4.46 11.37
CA PRO A 82 14.41 5.66 10.69
C PRO A 82 14.89 5.42 9.26
N GLU A 83 15.49 4.26 8.98
CA GLU A 83 15.93 3.91 7.63
C GLU A 83 14.72 3.61 6.71
N GLY A 84 13.70 2.92 7.22
CA GLY A 84 12.44 2.72 6.51
C GLY A 84 11.78 4.05 6.15
N GLN A 85 11.73 4.98 7.09
CA GLN A 85 11.21 6.34 6.86
C GLN A 85 12.03 7.11 5.82
N ARG A 86 13.35 6.99 5.85
CA ARG A 86 14.24 7.62 4.87
C ARG A 86 13.93 7.09 3.46
N ILE A 87 13.84 5.79 3.31
CA ILE A 87 13.54 5.13 2.02
C ILE A 87 12.20 5.62 1.48
N ILE A 88 11.17 5.70 2.34
CA ILE A 88 9.85 6.19 1.93
C ILE A 88 9.90 7.65 1.48
N ARG A 89 10.59 8.52 2.23
CA ARG A 89 10.74 9.93 1.82
C ARG A 89 11.45 10.06 0.47
N ASP A 90 12.45 9.24 0.21
CA ASP A 90 13.13 9.25 -1.08
C ASP A 90 12.22 8.72 -2.19
N LEU A 91 11.49 7.63 -1.94
CA LEU A 91 10.54 7.08 -2.90
C LEU A 91 9.41 8.08 -3.21
N ALA A 92 8.91 8.79 -2.21
CA ALA A 92 7.84 9.78 -2.39
C ALA A 92 8.21 10.89 -3.39
N LYS A 93 9.48 11.25 -3.51
CA LYS A 93 9.97 12.23 -4.51
C LYS A 93 9.76 11.77 -5.96
N HIS A 94 9.55 10.48 -6.15
CA HIS A 94 9.34 9.85 -7.45
C HIS A 94 7.89 9.37 -7.66
N CYS A 95 6.98 9.79 -6.78
CA CYS A 95 5.56 9.46 -6.84
C CYS A 95 4.73 10.72 -7.07
N ASP A 96 3.62 10.55 -7.77
CA ASP A 96 2.70 11.64 -8.10
C ASP A 96 1.56 11.74 -7.07
N VAL A 97 1.21 10.62 -6.44
CA VAL A 97 0.06 10.50 -5.54
C VAL A 97 0.47 9.69 -4.31
N VAL A 98 -0.04 10.11 -3.15
CA VAL A 98 0.02 9.33 -1.91
C VAL A 98 -1.41 8.98 -1.50
N VAL A 99 -1.66 7.70 -1.23
CA VAL A 99 -2.94 7.22 -0.70
C VAL A 99 -2.74 6.71 0.71
N GLU A 100 -3.54 7.20 1.64
CA GLU A 100 -3.55 6.74 3.03
C GLU A 100 -4.95 6.85 3.62
N ASN A 101 -5.27 6.02 4.60
CA ASN A 101 -6.51 6.10 5.36
C ASN A 101 -6.27 5.79 6.84
N PHE A 102 -5.11 6.22 7.34
CA PHE A 102 -4.79 6.15 8.76
C PHE A 102 -5.59 7.17 9.57
N ARG A 103 -5.61 6.98 10.87
CA ARG A 103 -6.08 8.03 11.79
C ARG A 103 -5.16 9.25 11.70
N ARG A 104 -5.74 10.43 11.88
CA ARG A 104 -5.00 11.69 11.92
C ARG A 104 -3.75 11.58 12.80
N GLY A 105 -2.64 12.07 12.30
CA GLY A 105 -1.35 12.13 13.00
C GLY A 105 -0.51 10.86 12.92
N VAL A 106 -0.97 9.77 12.32
CA VAL A 106 -0.16 8.55 12.20
C VAL A 106 1.07 8.78 11.32
N LEU A 107 0.89 9.35 10.13
CA LEU A 107 2.02 9.67 9.25
C LEU A 107 2.90 10.79 9.82
N ASP A 108 2.31 11.77 10.50
CA ASP A 108 3.08 12.83 11.18
C ASP A 108 4.06 12.26 12.22
N ARG A 109 3.58 11.33 13.05
CA ARG A 109 4.42 10.64 14.04
C ARG A 109 5.52 9.77 13.42
N ALA A 110 5.28 9.29 12.22
CA ALA A 110 6.29 8.55 11.46
C ALA A 110 7.26 9.47 10.68
N GLY A 111 7.14 10.79 10.82
CA GLY A 111 7.96 11.74 10.06
C GLY A 111 7.63 11.79 8.57
N LEU A 112 6.42 11.38 8.19
CA LEU A 112 5.93 11.26 6.82
C LEU A 112 4.69 12.14 6.57
N GLY A 113 4.38 13.05 7.48
CA GLY A 113 3.26 13.97 7.34
C GLY A 113 3.44 14.95 6.18
N TYR A 114 2.32 15.43 5.67
CA TYR A 114 2.29 16.48 4.66
C TYR A 114 2.72 17.83 5.29
N LYS A 115 3.77 18.43 4.77
CA LYS A 115 4.23 19.81 5.09
C LYS A 115 4.71 20.48 3.82
#